data_0f714fd3aa566dc6883c97d3bb23272e
#
_entry.id   0f714fd3aa566dc6883c97d3bb23272e
#
_cell.length_a   1.000
_cell.length_b   1.000
_cell.length_c   1.000
_cell.angle_alpha   90.00
_cell.angle_beta   90.00
_cell.angle_gamma   90.00
#
_symmetry.space_group_name_H-M   'P 1'
#
loop_
_entity.id
_entity.type
_entity.pdbx_description
1 polymer ?
#
loop_
_entity_poly.entity_id
_entity_poly.type
_entity_poly.pdbx_seq_one_letter_code
_entity_poly.pdbx_strand_id
1 'polypeptide(L)'
;MNTNTAITSAALLSSAVFDQNYGLRPAFTLSAERLRDVMPRERLLDRAMGLGRKRKSSEKIRRGRKPAGGLALVAHDEDDRLVGTVRLWNVKLGEGGRQALLLGPLAVEPTAKSGGIGSALMRQAIAEATRLGHGAILLVGDPEYYGRFGFAAAKTGTLAMPGPYERHRFLALELVDGWLDGAAGTLKASGRKLTDVLVKAG
;
A
#
# COMPACT_ATOMS: atom_id res chain seq x y z
N MET A 1 6.24 -55.81 24.40
CA MET A 1 5.49 -55.51 23.17
C MET A 1 5.48 -53.99 22.99
N ASN A 2 6.24 -53.59 22.01
CA ASN A 2 6.47 -52.15 21.66
C ASN A 2 5.27 -51.62 20.90
N THR A 3 4.80 -50.42 21.24
CA THR A 3 4.14 -49.54 20.27
C THR A 3 4.68 -48.13 20.42
N ASN A 4 5.44 -47.80 19.46
CA ASN A 4 6.08 -46.50 19.22
C ASN A 4 5.03 -45.61 18.55
N THR A 5 4.63 -44.51 19.18
CA THR A 5 3.75 -43.51 18.54
C THR A 5 4.60 -42.36 18.07
N ALA A 6 4.82 -42.33 16.77
CA ALA A 6 5.53 -41.23 16.08
C ALA A 6 4.65 -39.98 16.08
N ILE A 7 5.20 -38.89 16.60
CA ILE A 7 4.64 -37.57 16.49
C ILE A 7 5.06 -37.02 15.11
N THR A 8 4.09 -36.96 14.22
CA THR A 8 4.31 -36.35 12.89
C THR A 8 4.23 -34.84 13.00
N SER A 9 5.37 -34.23 12.89
CA SER A 9 5.51 -32.76 12.75
C SER A 9 4.88 -32.33 11.43
N ALA A 10 3.79 -31.60 11.48
CA ALA A 10 3.22 -30.95 10.31
C ALA A 10 4.06 -29.71 9.99
N ALA A 11 5.05 -29.91 9.12
CA ALA A 11 5.83 -28.82 8.56
C ALA A 11 4.99 -28.00 7.58
N LEU A 12 4.99 -26.74 7.82
CA LEU A 12 4.66 -25.61 6.97
C LEU A 12 4.82 -25.89 5.47
N LEU A 13 3.73 -26.04 4.76
CA LEU A 13 3.69 -25.91 3.32
C LEU A 13 3.37 -24.45 2.98
N SER A 14 4.41 -23.63 2.92
CA SER A 14 4.39 -22.40 2.13
C SER A 14 4.17 -22.84 0.68
N SER A 15 2.95 -22.66 0.16
CA SER A 15 2.66 -22.88 -1.25
C SER A 15 3.23 -21.75 -2.08
N ALA A 16 4.58 -21.80 -2.28
CA ALA A 16 5.16 -21.22 -3.47
C ALA A 16 4.68 -22.10 -4.61
N VAL A 17 3.77 -21.61 -5.44
CA VAL A 17 3.53 -22.17 -6.77
C VAL A 17 4.85 -21.99 -7.53
N PHE A 18 5.68 -23.04 -7.53
CA PHE A 18 6.80 -23.16 -8.44
C PHE A 18 6.21 -23.41 -9.81
N ASP A 19 6.02 -22.33 -10.56
CA ASP A 19 5.91 -22.44 -12.01
C ASP A 19 7.28 -22.93 -12.52
N GLN A 20 7.33 -24.20 -12.95
CA GLN A 20 8.51 -24.80 -13.59
C GLN A 20 8.63 -24.19 -15.00
N ASN A 21 9.09 -22.96 -15.08
CA ASN A 21 9.56 -22.35 -16.31
C ASN A 21 10.99 -21.85 -16.11
N TYR A 22 11.93 -22.66 -16.62
CA TYR A 22 13.27 -22.28 -17.04
C TYR A 22 13.83 -20.97 -16.46
N GLY A 23 14.64 -21.02 -15.42
CA GLY A 23 15.73 -20.10 -15.06
C GLY A 23 15.59 -18.58 -15.32
N LEU A 24 14.41 -18.08 -15.64
CA LEU A 24 14.14 -16.67 -15.89
C LEU A 24 14.08 -15.97 -14.54
N ARG A 25 15.00 -15.06 -14.31
CA ARG A 25 14.88 -14.10 -13.22
C ARG A 25 13.53 -13.40 -13.34
N PRO A 26 12.82 -13.17 -12.24
CA PRO A 26 11.56 -12.40 -12.32
C PRO A 26 11.89 -11.04 -12.94
N ALA A 27 11.08 -10.60 -13.91
CA ALA A 27 11.26 -9.34 -14.62
C ALA A 27 11.33 -8.11 -13.69
N PHE A 28 11.03 -8.27 -12.41
CA PHE A 28 11.17 -7.25 -11.36
C PHE A 28 11.22 -7.90 -9.97
N THR A 29 11.81 -7.19 -9.01
CA THR A 29 11.83 -7.54 -7.59
C THR A 29 11.09 -6.50 -6.77
N LEU A 30 10.38 -6.94 -5.70
CA LEU A 30 9.74 -6.05 -4.74
C LEU A 30 10.57 -5.93 -3.47
N SER A 31 10.70 -4.73 -2.94
CA SER A 31 11.41 -4.49 -1.68
C SER A 31 10.82 -3.29 -0.92
N ALA A 32 11.20 -3.17 0.35
CA ALA A 32 10.98 -1.93 1.10
C ALA A 32 11.80 -0.79 0.46
N GLU A 33 11.20 0.40 0.39
CA GLU A 33 11.88 1.60 -0.09
C GLU A 33 13.07 1.95 0.79
N ARG A 34 14.21 2.24 0.18
CA ARG A 34 15.46 2.67 0.81
C ARG A 34 15.73 4.13 0.51
N LEU A 35 16.70 4.73 1.21
CA LEU A 35 17.06 6.12 1.00
C LEU A 35 17.48 6.42 -0.46
N ARG A 36 18.19 5.46 -1.10
CA ARG A 36 18.61 5.57 -2.51
C ARG A 36 17.42 5.66 -3.50
N ASP A 37 16.25 5.14 -3.11
CA ASP A 37 15.07 5.07 -3.97
C ASP A 37 14.26 6.38 -3.98
N VAL A 38 14.52 7.30 -3.04
CA VAL A 38 13.74 8.53 -2.87
C VAL A 38 13.71 9.37 -4.14
N MET A 39 14.89 9.67 -4.71
CA MET A 39 14.96 10.49 -5.93
C MET A 39 14.44 9.76 -7.17
N PRO A 40 14.81 8.48 -7.43
CA PRO A 40 14.21 7.72 -8.52
C PRO A 40 12.68 7.64 -8.43
N ARG A 41 12.14 7.42 -7.23
CA ARG A 41 10.69 7.40 -7.00
C ARG A 41 10.02 8.74 -7.34
N GLU A 42 10.56 9.88 -6.89
CA GLU A 42 9.98 11.19 -7.20
C GLU A 42 9.94 11.42 -8.73
N ARG A 43 11.01 11.05 -9.44
CA ARG A 43 11.05 11.11 -10.90
C ARG A 43 10.02 10.19 -11.56
N LEU A 44 9.86 8.96 -11.06
CA LEU A 44 8.82 8.04 -11.53
C LEU A 44 7.42 8.63 -11.32
N LEU A 45 7.16 9.19 -10.15
CA LEU A 45 5.86 9.81 -9.85
C LEU A 45 5.57 11.00 -10.76
N ASP A 46 6.57 11.81 -11.09
CA ASP A 46 6.40 12.95 -12.01
C ASP A 46 6.11 12.47 -13.44
N ARG A 47 6.76 11.39 -13.92
CA ARG A 47 6.47 10.79 -15.23
C ARG A 47 5.09 10.13 -15.29
N ALA A 48 4.72 9.37 -14.26
CA ALA A 48 3.49 8.59 -14.26
C ALA A 48 2.22 9.41 -13.97
N MET A 49 2.32 10.47 -13.19
CA MET A 49 1.18 11.24 -12.67
C MET A 49 1.18 12.72 -13.06
N GLY A 50 2.26 13.21 -13.64
CA GLY A 50 2.47 14.61 -13.99
C GLY A 50 2.81 15.49 -12.78
N LEU A 51 3.35 16.70 -13.06
CA LEU A 51 3.80 17.65 -12.03
C LEU A 51 2.67 18.18 -11.14
N GLY A 52 1.40 18.09 -11.61
CA GLY A 52 0.22 18.47 -10.85
C GLY A 52 -0.16 17.51 -9.69
N ARG A 53 0.51 16.36 -9.54
CA ARG A 53 0.19 15.33 -8.55
C ARG A 53 0.12 15.85 -7.10
N LYS A 54 0.89 16.87 -6.77
CA LYS A 54 0.95 17.49 -5.43
C LYS A 54 -0.26 18.36 -5.09
N ARG A 55 -1.20 18.57 -6.03
CA ARG A 55 -2.45 19.31 -5.81
C ARG A 55 -3.64 18.42 -5.40
N LYS A 56 -3.49 17.09 -5.48
CA LYS A 56 -4.57 16.15 -5.15
C LYS A 56 -4.93 16.20 -3.66
N SER A 57 -6.21 15.92 -3.33
CA SER A 57 -6.73 15.93 -1.95
C SER A 57 -5.93 15.02 -1.00
N SER A 58 -5.48 13.87 -1.48
CA SER A 58 -4.65 12.93 -0.73
C SER A 58 -3.29 13.51 -0.29
N GLU A 59 -2.79 14.54 -0.97
CA GLU A 59 -1.55 15.21 -0.59
C GLU A 59 -1.68 15.96 0.74
N LYS A 60 -2.86 16.47 1.09
CA LYS A 60 -3.11 17.11 2.39
C LYS A 60 -2.84 16.15 3.57
N ILE A 61 -3.02 14.84 3.36
CA ILE A 61 -2.75 13.81 4.36
C ILE A 61 -1.26 13.46 4.41
N ARG A 62 -0.57 13.45 3.28
CA ARG A 62 0.80 12.96 3.13
C ARG A 62 1.88 13.99 3.42
N ARG A 63 1.59 15.27 3.15
CA ARG A 63 2.58 16.36 3.22
C ARG A 63 3.21 16.46 4.60
N GLY A 64 4.56 16.49 4.62
CA GLY A 64 5.34 16.61 5.84
C GLY A 64 5.27 15.40 6.78
N ARG A 65 4.82 14.23 6.28
CA ARG A 65 4.70 13.01 7.08
C ARG A 65 5.52 11.86 6.48
N LYS A 66 5.80 10.87 7.33
CA LYS A 66 6.36 9.59 6.91
C LYS A 66 5.25 8.62 6.54
N PRO A 67 5.48 7.73 5.55
CA PRO A 67 4.60 6.57 5.34
C PRO A 67 4.46 5.74 6.62
N ALA A 68 3.43 4.94 6.69
CA ALA A 68 3.29 3.93 7.74
C ALA A 68 4.49 2.97 7.71
N GLY A 69 4.98 2.58 8.89
CA GLY A 69 6.18 1.74 9.01
C GLY A 69 6.03 0.43 8.22
N GLY A 70 7.02 0.09 7.40
CA GLY A 70 6.99 -1.10 6.55
C GLY A 70 6.14 -0.99 5.27
N LEU A 71 5.42 0.12 5.06
CA LEU A 71 4.43 0.28 4.00
C LEU A 71 4.83 1.34 2.95
N ALA A 72 6.11 1.44 2.66
CA ALA A 72 6.68 2.10 1.50
C ALA A 72 7.43 1.05 0.68
N LEU A 73 6.87 0.65 -0.45
CA LEU A 73 7.37 -0.44 -1.28
C LEU A 73 7.76 0.06 -2.67
N VAL A 74 8.77 -0.57 -3.24
CA VAL A 74 9.28 -0.28 -4.57
C VAL A 74 9.45 -1.57 -5.36
N ALA A 75 9.41 -1.43 -6.68
CA ALA A 75 9.78 -2.47 -7.64
C ALA A 75 11.00 -2.01 -8.42
N HIS A 76 12.00 -2.90 -8.54
CA HIS A 76 13.18 -2.69 -9.38
C HIS A 76 13.19 -3.73 -10.50
N ASP A 77 13.60 -3.34 -11.70
CA ASP A 77 13.83 -4.23 -12.82
C ASP A 77 15.16 -5.01 -12.70
N GLU A 78 15.50 -5.78 -13.71
CA GLU A 78 16.71 -6.58 -13.76
C GLU A 78 18.00 -5.73 -13.72
N ASP A 79 17.92 -4.47 -14.14
CA ASP A 79 19.02 -3.49 -14.12
C ASP A 79 19.07 -2.67 -12.81
N ASP A 80 18.34 -3.07 -11.75
CA ASP A 80 18.19 -2.33 -10.47
C ASP A 80 17.59 -0.91 -10.66
N ARG A 81 16.84 -0.66 -11.74
CA ARG A 81 16.12 0.60 -11.95
C ARG A 81 14.77 0.54 -11.27
N LEU A 82 14.40 1.63 -10.59
CA LEU A 82 13.09 1.74 -9.95
C LEU A 82 11.99 1.91 -11.01
N VAL A 83 11.13 0.89 -11.14
CA VAL A 83 10.03 0.82 -12.13
C VAL A 83 8.65 0.85 -11.50
N GLY A 84 8.54 0.78 -10.19
CA GLY A 84 7.25 0.86 -9.50
C GLY A 84 7.36 1.31 -8.06
N THR A 85 6.27 1.87 -7.52
CA THR A 85 6.20 2.27 -6.11
C THR A 85 4.76 2.27 -5.61
N VAL A 86 4.59 1.94 -4.32
CA VAL A 86 3.35 2.17 -3.57
C VAL A 86 3.68 2.58 -2.14
N ARG A 87 2.89 3.49 -1.57
CA ARG A 87 3.03 3.93 -0.18
C ARG A 87 1.67 3.99 0.50
N LEU A 88 1.64 3.65 1.79
CA LEU A 88 0.46 3.77 2.62
C LEU A 88 0.76 4.72 3.79
N TRP A 89 -0.27 5.45 4.24
CA TRP A 89 -0.14 6.54 5.20
C TRP A 89 -1.15 6.35 6.32
N ASN A 90 -0.70 6.49 7.57
CA ASN A 90 -1.62 6.42 8.70
C ASN A 90 -2.63 7.57 8.68
N VAL A 91 -3.91 7.21 8.83
CA VAL A 91 -5.03 8.13 8.93
C VAL A 91 -5.93 7.73 10.09
N LYS A 92 -6.73 8.68 10.59
CA LYS A 92 -7.89 8.43 11.44
C LYS A 92 -9.17 8.55 10.62
N LEU A 93 -10.13 7.71 10.92
CA LEU A 93 -11.46 7.68 10.30
C LEU A 93 -12.36 8.74 10.95
N GLY A 94 -12.20 9.99 10.50
CA GLY A 94 -12.87 11.15 11.12
C GLY A 94 -12.18 11.63 12.40
N GLU A 95 -12.87 12.47 13.16
CA GLU A 95 -12.39 12.98 14.44
C GLU A 95 -12.52 11.88 15.52
N GLY A 96 -11.43 11.61 16.24
CA GLY A 96 -11.43 10.55 17.28
C GLY A 96 -11.58 9.11 16.76
N GLY A 97 -11.76 8.90 15.45
CA GLY A 97 -12.01 7.60 14.85
C GLY A 97 -10.83 6.63 14.90
N ARG A 98 -11.10 5.36 14.55
CA ARG A 98 -10.10 4.29 14.48
C ARG A 98 -8.98 4.63 13.50
N GLN A 99 -7.84 3.98 13.68
CA GLN A 99 -6.71 4.07 12.75
C GLN A 99 -7.00 3.26 11.48
N ALA A 100 -6.59 3.79 10.35
CA ALA A 100 -6.62 3.09 9.07
C ALA A 100 -5.44 3.56 8.21
N LEU A 101 -5.36 3.05 6.99
CA LEU A 101 -4.35 3.44 6.01
C LEU A 101 -4.98 4.15 4.83
N LEU A 102 -4.33 5.18 4.30
CA LEU A 102 -4.59 5.75 2.99
C LEU A 102 -3.51 5.27 2.03
N LEU A 103 -3.90 4.50 1.01
CA LEU A 103 -3.00 4.02 -0.03
C LEU A 103 -2.78 5.10 -1.10
N GLY A 104 -1.55 5.26 -1.50
CA GLY A 104 -1.11 6.10 -2.61
C GLY A 104 0.06 7.02 -2.26
N PRO A 105 0.80 7.41 -3.27
CA PRO A 105 0.65 7.07 -4.67
C PRO A 105 1.02 5.62 -4.97
N LEU A 106 0.31 4.99 -5.92
CA LEU A 106 0.74 3.81 -6.66
C LEU A 106 1.14 4.28 -8.06
N ALA A 107 2.34 4.00 -8.47
CA ALA A 107 2.83 4.33 -9.81
C ALA A 107 3.72 3.22 -10.37
N VAL A 108 3.63 3.02 -11.68
CA VAL A 108 4.49 2.11 -12.45
C VAL A 108 5.04 2.89 -13.64
N GLU A 109 6.28 2.61 -14.02
CA GLU A 109 6.90 3.19 -15.20
C GLU A 109 6.00 3.01 -16.43
N PRO A 110 5.66 4.08 -17.15
CA PRO A 110 4.73 4.00 -18.28
C PRO A 110 5.08 2.94 -19.32
N THR A 111 6.36 2.72 -19.56
CA THR A 111 6.86 1.71 -20.50
C THR A 111 6.81 0.27 -19.98
N ALA A 112 6.61 0.07 -18.67
CA ALA A 112 6.57 -1.24 -18.01
C ALA A 112 5.17 -1.62 -17.49
N LYS A 113 4.11 -0.90 -17.87
CA LYS A 113 2.76 -1.08 -17.32
C LYS A 113 2.15 -2.46 -17.53
N SER A 114 2.47 -3.16 -18.62
CA SER A 114 1.94 -4.49 -18.93
C SER A 114 2.58 -5.64 -18.12
N GLY A 115 3.67 -5.37 -17.38
CA GLY A 115 4.43 -6.40 -16.66
C GLY A 115 3.85 -6.84 -15.29
N GLY A 116 2.61 -6.45 -14.94
CA GLY A 116 1.98 -6.89 -13.68
C GLY A 116 2.51 -6.21 -12.40
N ILE A 117 3.48 -5.30 -12.51
CA ILE A 117 4.16 -4.62 -11.39
C ILE A 117 3.17 -3.96 -10.44
N GLY A 118 2.19 -3.20 -10.98
CA GLY A 118 1.18 -2.53 -10.17
C GLY A 118 0.34 -3.48 -9.34
N SER A 119 -0.04 -4.63 -9.92
CA SER A 119 -0.80 -5.67 -9.22
C SER A 119 0.03 -6.37 -8.14
N ALA A 120 1.32 -6.61 -8.41
CA ALA A 120 2.24 -7.21 -7.44
C ALA A 120 2.46 -6.27 -6.25
N LEU A 121 2.70 -4.97 -6.50
CA LEU A 121 2.80 -3.94 -5.45
C LEU A 121 1.53 -3.83 -4.60
N MET A 122 0.34 -3.91 -5.23
CA MET A 122 -0.94 -3.88 -4.51
C MET A 122 -1.10 -5.08 -3.59
N ARG A 123 -0.86 -6.31 -4.10
CA ARG A 123 -0.96 -7.54 -3.29
C ARG A 123 0.03 -7.52 -2.14
N GLN A 124 1.27 -7.13 -2.38
CA GLN A 124 2.28 -7.01 -1.33
C GLN A 124 1.90 -5.96 -0.28
N ALA A 125 1.40 -4.80 -0.70
CA ALA A 125 0.98 -3.74 0.22
C ALA A 125 -0.20 -4.18 1.11
N ILE A 126 -1.17 -4.91 0.55
CA ILE A 126 -2.31 -5.46 1.30
C ILE A 126 -1.81 -6.53 2.28
N ALA A 127 -0.98 -7.47 1.83
CA ALA A 127 -0.43 -8.53 2.67
C ALA A 127 0.38 -7.96 3.85
N GLU A 128 1.26 -6.98 3.60
CA GLU A 128 2.04 -6.32 4.64
C GLU A 128 1.17 -5.51 5.61
N ALA A 129 0.14 -4.80 5.11
CA ALA A 129 -0.79 -4.09 5.97
C ALA A 129 -1.55 -5.05 6.90
N THR A 130 -2.00 -6.20 6.38
CA THR A 130 -2.64 -7.26 7.16
C THR A 130 -1.68 -7.83 8.20
N ARG A 131 -0.45 -8.18 7.80
CA ARG A 131 0.58 -8.72 8.71
C ARG A 131 0.94 -7.75 9.83
N LEU A 132 0.91 -6.44 9.56
CA LEU A 132 1.17 -5.38 10.54
C LEU A 132 -0.04 -5.03 11.41
N GLY A 133 -1.18 -5.74 11.26
CA GLY A 133 -2.37 -5.58 12.10
C GLY A 133 -3.22 -4.35 11.78
N HIS A 134 -3.13 -3.81 10.56
CA HIS A 134 -4.01 -2.73 10.15
C HIS A 134 -5.42 -3.26 9.84
N GLY A 135 -6.46 -2.49 10.20
CA GLY A 135 -7.85 -2.95 10.05
C GLY A 135 -8.50 -2.57 8.72
N ALA A 136 -8.04 -1.52 8.05
CA ALA A 136 -8.60 -1.10 6.76
C ALA A 136 -7.61 -0.26 5.95
N ILE A 137 -7.79 -0.30 4.62
CA ILE A 137 -7.08 0.53 3.64
C ILE A 137 -8.12 1.31 2.84
N LEU A 138 -7.92 2.63 2.69
CA LEU A 138 -8.72 3.51 1.83
C LEU A 138 -7.84 4.07 0.71
N LEU A 139 -8.47 4.45 -0.40
CA LEU A 139 -7.77 5.11 -1.53
C LEU A 139 -8.75 5.95 -2.37
N VAL A 140 -8.19 6.82 -3.22
CA VAL A 140 -8.92 7.45 -4.32
C VAL A 140 -8.30 6.97 -5.62
N GLY A 141 -9.07 6.21 -6.41
CA GLY A 141 -8.57 5.59 -7.63
C GLY A 141 -9.68 5.08 -8.54
N ASP A 142 -9.31 4.33 -9.56
CA ASP A 142 -10.23 3.74 -10.52
C ASP A 142 -10.94 2.51 -9.91
N PRO A 143 -12.28 2.50 -9.78
CA PRO A 143 -13.02 1.37 -9.21
C PRO A 143 -12.79 0.05 -9.94
N GLU A 144 -12.69 0.07 -11.27
CA GLU A 144 -12.48 -1.13 -12.08
C GLU A 144 -11.10 -1.75 -11.78
N TYR A 145 -10.07 -0.90 -11.68
CA TYR A 145 -8.72 -1.37 -11.34
C TYR A 145 -8.66 -1.91 -9.91
N TYR A 146 -9.13 -1.15 -8.93
CA TYR A 146 -8.97 -1.51 -7.51
C TYR A 146 -9.98 -2.53 -7.00
N GLY A 147 -11.14 -2.68 -7.68
CA GLY A 147 -12.13 -3.72 -7.38
C GLY A 147 -11.55 -5.14 -7.44
N ARG A 148 -10.55 -5.38 -8.30
CA ARG A 148 -9.84 -6.67 -8.40
C ARG A 148 -9.09 -7.08 -7.13
N PHE A 149 -8.86 -6.14 -6.22
CA PHE A 149 -8.21 -6.34 -4.92
C PHE A 149 -9.20 -6.26 -3.76
N GLY A 150 -10.51 -6.22 -4.03
CA GLY A 150 -11.55 -6.18 -3.01
C GLY A 150 -11.94 -4.77 -2.53
N PHE A 151 -11.41 -3.71 -3.14
CA PHE A 151 -11.81 -2.35 -2.81
C PHE A 151 -13.17 -2.00 -3.38
N ALA A 152 -14.03 -1.37 -2.59
CA ALA A 152 -15.36 -0.94 -3.00
C ALA A 152 -15.73 0.44 -2.44
N ALA A 153 -16.48 1.24 -3.22
CA ALA A 153 -16.95 2.55 -2.78
C ALA A 153 -17.99 2.42 -1.65
N ALA A 154 -18.83 1.38 -1.69
CA ALA A 154 -19.82 1.11 -0.65
C ALA A 154 -19.22 0.98 0.75
N LYS A 155 -17.99 0.48 0.86
CA LYS A 155 -17.27 0.33 2.14
C LYS A 155 -16.87 1.66 2.78
N THR A 156 -16.91 2.79 2.06
CA THR A 156 -16.52 4.08 2.62
C THR A 156 -17.60 4.76 3.47
N GLY A 157 -18.85 4.28 3.40
CA GLY A 157 -19.96 4.84 4.20
C GLY A 157 -20.07 6.37 4.08
N THR A 158 -20.03 7.07 5.22
CA THR A 158 -20.05 8.53 5.31
C THR A 158 -18.67 9.17 5.48
N LEU A 159 -17.60 8.40 5.30
CA LEU A 159 -16.23 8.93 5.29
C LEU A 159 -15.99 9.85 4.08
N ALA A 160 -15.09 10.81 4.23
CA ALA A 160 -14.73 11.77 3.19
C ALA A 160 -13.21 12.07 3.18
N MET A 161 -12.73 12.52 2.02
CA MET A 161 -11.37 13.06 1.88
C MET A 161 -11.30 14.55 2.24
N PRO A 162 -10.14 15.07 2.71
CA PRO A 162 -9.99 16.49 3.06
C PRO A 162 -9.75 17.38 1.83
N GLY A 163 -10.74 17.49 0.94
CA GLY A 163 -10.69 18.34 -0.25
C GLY A 163 -11.40 17.69 -1.43
N PRO A 164 -11.32 18.27 -2.63
CA PRO A 164 -12.05 17.78 -3.80
C PRO A 164 -11.66 16.36 -4.19
N TYR A 165 -12.62 15.52 -4.44
CA TYR A 165 -12.47 14.17 -4.99
C TYR A 165 -13.81 13.71 -5.59
N GLU A 166 -13.73 12.72 -6.48
CA GLU A 166 -14.91 12.07 -7.05
C GLU A 166 -15.37 10.96 -6.10
N ARG A 167 -16.60 11.06 -5.60
CA ARG A 167 -17.12 10.14 -4.56
C ARG A 167 -17.03 8.67 -4.96
N HIS A 168 -17.37 8.32 -6.20
CA HIS A 168 -17.35 6.94 -6.69
C HIS A 168 -15.92 6.36 -6.77
N ARG A 169 -14.89 7.22 -6.77
CA ARG A 169 -13.48 6.83 -6.78
C ARG A 169 -12.87 6.71 -5.39
N PHE A 170 -13.60 7.09 -4.35
CA PHE A 170 -13.17 6.88 -2.97
C PHE A 170 -13.56 5.46 -2.56
N LEU A 171 -12.58 4.61 -2.35
CA LEU A 171 -12.75 3.17 -2.17
C LEU A 171 -12.11 2.75 -0.86
N ALA A 172 -12.63 1.66 -0.26
CA ALA A 172 -12.07 1.05 0.93
C ALA A 172 -12.03 -0.48 0.83
N LEU A 173 -11.06 -1.07 1.52
CA LEU A 173 -10.92 -2.49 1.78
C LEU A 173 -10.78 -2.68 3.29
N GLU A 174 -11.64 -3.51 3.88
CA GLU A 174 -11.47 -3.98 5.25
C GLU A 174 -10.51 -5.18 5.26
N LEU A 175 -9.52 -5.12 6.14
CA LEU A 175 -8.60 -6.22 6.44
C LEU A 175 -9.07 -6.99 7.67
N VAL A 176 -9.91 -6.33 8.48
CA VAL A 176 -10.64 -6.90 9.62
C VAL A 176 -12.10 -6.55 9.41
N ASP A 177 -12.96 -7.55 9.40
CA ASP A 177 -14.39 -7.38 9.18
C ASP A 177 -15.01 -6.42 10.20
N GLY A 178 -15.86 -5.51 9.72
CA GLY A 178 -16.51 -4.49 10.53
C GLY A 178 -15.59 -3.38 11.04
N TRP A 179 -14.36 -3.28 10.53
CA TRP A 179 -13.44 -2.21 10.96
C TRP A 179 -13.95 -0.82 10.63
N LEU A 180 -14.70 -0.70 9.55
CA LEU A 180 -15.26 0.57 9.07
C LEU A 180 -16.70 0.82 9.58
N ASP A 181 -17.27 -0.09 10.37
CA ASP A 181 -18.64 0.08 10.89
C ASP A 181 -18.75 1.32 11.76
N GLY A 182 -19.74 2.16 11.46
CA GLY A 182 -19.96 3.41 12.14
C GLY A 182 -18.93 4.52 11.86
N ALA A 183 -17.92 4.25 11.01
CA ALA A 183 -16.92 5.24 10.67
C ALA A 183 -17.52 6.39 9.84
N ALA A 184 -17.28 7.62 10.27
CA ALA A 184 -17.87 8.83 9.68
C ALA A 184 -16.91 10.03 9.71
N GLY A 185 -17.15 10.99 8.81
CA GLY A 185 -16.42 12.25 8.78
C GLY A 185 -15.17 12.25 7.88
N THR A 186 -14.46 13.36 7.92
CA THR A 186 -13.29 13.56 7.04
C THR A 186 -12.05 12.86 7.59
N LEU A 187 -11.32 12.13 6.73
CA LEU A 187 -10.05 11.50 7.09
C LEU A 187 -9.06 12.53 7.64
N LYS A 188 -8.41 12.19 8.74
CA LYS A 188 -7.37 13.00 9.39
C LYS A 188 -6.01 12.33 9.26
N ALA A 189 -4.99 13.10 8.92
CA ALA A 189 -3.61 12.61 8.88
C ALA A 189 -3.13 12.27 10.31
N SER A 190 -2.69 11.03 10.55
CA SER A 190 -2.18 10.57 11.85
C SER A 190 -0.75 10.01 11.79
N GLY A 191 -0.14 9.99 10.60
CA GLY A 191 1.24 9.54 10.43
C GLY A 191 2.25 10.45 11.13
N ARG A 192 3.42 9.89 11.49
CA ARG A 192 4.52 10.61 12.13
C ARG A 192 5.02 11.74 11.23
N LYS A 193 5.23 12.94 11.77
CA LYS A 193 5.79 14.07 11.04
C LYS A 193 7.27 13.88 10.76
N LEU A 194 7.76 14.44 9.66
CA LEU A 194 9.17 14.39 9.28
C LEU A 194 10.07 15.11 10.29
N THR A 195 9.58 16.22 10.87
CA THR A 195 10.29 17.03 11.88
C THR A 195 10.54 16.30 13.19
N ASP A 196 9.72 15.29 13.54
CA ASP A 196 9.88 14.54 14.79
C ASP A 196 11.15 13.64 14.82
N VAL A 197 11.89 13.58 13.71
CA VAL A 197 13.09 12.74 13.57
C VAL A 197 14.36 13.50 13.91
N LEU A 198 14.38 14.81 13.70
CA LEU A 198 15.56 15.64 14.01
C LEU A 198 15.72 15.95 15.51
N VAL A 199 14.63 15.91 16.26
CA VAL A 199 14.63 16.20 17.71
C VAL A 199 15.10 15.00 18.56
N LYS A 200 15.10 13.76 18.02
CA LYS A 200 15.52 12.55 18.76
C LYS A 200 16.95 12.10 18.48
N ALA A 201 17.68 12.82 17.63
CA ALA A 201 19.06 12.52 17.25
C ALA A 201 20.07 13.58 17.77
N GLY A 202 19.63 14.47 18.69
CA GLY A 202 20.46 15.44 19.39
C GLY A 202 20.61 15.12 20.87
#